data_3faf2b2c6509c2f77382dca3453c4fc0
#
_entry.id   3faf2b2c6509c2f77382dca3453c4fc0
#
_cell.length_a   1.000
_cell.length_b   1.000
_cell.length_c   1.000
_cell.angle_alpha   90.00
_cell.angle_beta   90.00
_cell.angle_gamma   90.00
#
_symmetry.space_group_name_H-M   'P 1'
#
loop_
_entity.id
_entity.type
_entity.pdbx_description
1 polymer ?
#
loop_
_entity_poly.entity_id
_entity_poly.type
_entity_poly.pdbx_seq_one_letter_code
_entity_poly.pdbx_strand_id
1 'polypeptide(L)'
;MPGVNASAGTAACCVTSVQCCWHPRSVLAPRPLSWRTESPNGIDVIYSTTRAFDPCIAMRRILLSWSSGKDSAWSLHVLRQRREYEIVGLLTTYNEAADRVAMHAVRRELVERQASAAGLPLWDVPLPWPCSNEQYELLMAETCTRAVAADIEGIAFGDLFLEDVRTYREKQMRNTGLQPIFPLWGQPTRDLAKLMIASGMRAKLTCVDTEKLDASFAGREFDENLLAALPDGVDPCGEKGEFHSFVYAGPMLSVEIPVSVGESVVRDQFVFADLNPAAMSATPSSQ
;
A
#
# COMPACT_ATOMS: atom_id res chain seq x y z
N MET A 1 -51.95 8.93 -23.58
CA MET A 1 -50.75 9.46 -22.92
C MET A 1 -49.97 8.28 -22.34
N PRO A 2 -48.86 7.75 -22.96
CA PRO A 2 -48.07 6.69 -22.40
C PRO A 2 -46.89 7.28 -21.60
N GLY A 3 -46.69 6.75 -20.39
CA GLY A 3 -45.61 7.12 -19.49
C GLY A 3 -44.27 6.62 -20.00
N VAL A 4 -43.27 7.49 -19.90
CA VAL A 4 -41.85 7.20 -20.21
C VAL A 4 -41.22 6.67 -18.93
N ASN A 5 -40.96 5.37 -18.89
CA ASN A 5 -40.06 4.76 -17.88
C ASN A 5 -38.61 5.11 -18.24
N ALA A 6 -38.01 5.96 -17.47
CA ALA A 6 -36.56 6.18 -17.47
C ALA A 6 -35.92 5.16 -16.53
N SER A 7 -35.38 4.08 -17.08
CA SER A 7 -34.48 3.19 -16.36
C SER A 7 -33.11 3.89 -16.18
N ALA A 8 -32.84 4.34 -14.98
CA ALA A 8 -31.53 4.81 -14.59
C ALA A 8 -30.58 3.60 -14.54
N GLY A 9 -29.75 3.46 -15.58
CA GLY A 9 -28.60 2.55 -15.56
C GLY A 9 -27.56 3.02 -14.56
N THR A 10 -27.45 2.32 -13.44
CA THR A 10 -26.35 2.46 -12.49
C THR A 10 -25.08 1.95 -13.15
N ALA A 11 -24.28 2.87 -13.70
CA ALA A 11 -22.89 2.56 -14.06
C ALA A 11 -22.09 2.42 -12.77
N ALA A 12 -21.92 1.18 -12.33
CA ALA A 12 -20.98 0.83 -11.28
C ALA A 12 -19.56 1.11 -11.80
N CYS A 13 -18.94 2.18 -11.30
CA CYS A 13 -17.55 2.48 -11.60
C CYS A 13 -16.67 1.50 -10.79
N CYS A 14 -16.37 0.38 -11.43
CA CYS A 14 -15.49 -0.65 -10.91
C CYS A 14 -14.05 -0.18 -11.10
N VAL A 15 -13.45 0.47 -10.10
CA VAL A 15 -12.00 0.52 -9.94
C VAL A 15 -11.60 -0.74 -9.17
N THR A 16 -12.07 -1.87 -9.65
CA THR A 16 -11.59 -3.17 -9.24
C THR A 16 -10.51 -3.57 -10.23
N SER A 17 -9.38 -4.02 -9.69
CA SER A 17 -8.36 -4.83 -10.36
C SER A 17 -8.49 -4.86 -11.89
N VAL A 18 -7.56 -4.23 -12.58
CA VAL A 18 -7.43 -4.38 -14.03
C VAL A 18 -7.18 -5.86 -14.33
N GLN A 19 -8.26 -6.59 -14.46
CA GLN A 19 -8.25 -7.96 -14.96
C GLN A 19 -8.34 -7.88 -16.47
N CYS A 20 -7.22 -7.54 -17.11
CA CYS A 20 -7.07 -7.70 -18.55
C CYS A 20 -6.79 -9.17 -18.83
N CYS A 21 -7.78 -9.86 -19.40
CA CYS A 21 -7.60 -11.14 -20.07
C CYS A 21 -6.58 -11.01 -21.21
N TRP A 22 -5.36 -11.52 -20.98
CA TRP A 22 -4.42 -11.80 -22.07
C TRP A 22 -3.87 -13.21 -21.89
N HIS A 23 -4.05 -14.04 -22.96
CA HIS A 23 -3.47 -15.38 -23.06
C HIS A 23 -1.96 -15.29 -23.24
N PRO A 24 -1.16 -16.10 -22.55
CA PRO A 24 0.29 -16.07 -22.70
C PRO A 24 0.74 -16.85 -23.93
N ARG A 25 1.49 -16.20 -24.81
CA ARG A 25 2.41 -16.91 -25.72
C ARG A 25 3.75 -17.06 -25.00
N SER A 26 4.13 -18.32 -24.81
CA SER A 26 5.36 -18.80 -24.22
C SER A 26 6.61 -18.23 -24.89
N VAL A 27 7.47 -17.57 -24.11
CA VAL A 27 8.88 -17.31 -24.45
C VAL A 27 9.74 -17.89 -23.33
N LEU A 28 10.64 -18.80 -23.73
CA LEU A 28 11.58 -19.50 -22.87
C LEU A 28 12.54 -18.54 -22.14
N ALA A 29 12.62 -18.66 -20.84
CA ALA A 29 13.59 -17.98 -20.01
C ALA A 29 14.98 -18.62 -20.08
N PRO A 30 16.09 -17.85 -20.07
CA PRO A 30 17.43 -18.40 -19.98
C PRO A 30 17.73 -18.87 -18.55
N ARG A 31 18.38 -20.02 -18.44
CA ARG A 31 18.80 -20.67 -17.18
C ARG A 31 19.89 -19.85 -16.45
N PRO A 32 19.86 -19.75 -15.11
CA PRO A 32 20.97 -19.17 -14.38
C PRO A 32 22.17 -20.14 -14.32
N LEU A 33 23.33 -19.61 -14.63
CA LEU A 33 24.62 -20.30 -14.46
C LEU A 33 24.96 -20.35 -12.96
N SER A 34 24.97 -21.55 -12.38
CA SER A 34 25.47 -21.79 -11.05
C SER A 34 26.98 -22.06 -11.08
N TRP A 35 27.76 -21.22 -10.41
CA TRP A 35 29.18 -21.51 -10.13
C TRP A 35 29.27 -22.09 -8.71
N ARG A 36 29.60 -23.37 -8.63
CA ARG A 36 30.07 -23.99 -7.37
C ARG A 36 31.60 -24.02 -7.40
N THR A 37 32.22 -23.41 -6.41
CA THR A 37 33.62 -23.70 -6.06
C THR A 37 33.58 -24.45 -4.74
N GLU A 38 33.98 -25.72 -4.75
CA GLU A 38 34.18 -26.52 -3.55
C GLU A 38 35.50 -26.11 -2.89
N SER A 39 35.43 -25.75 -1.62
CA SER A 39 36.58 -25.53 -0.77
C SER A 39 36.84 -26.78 0.08
N PRO A 40 38.12 -27.24 0.27
CA PRO A 40 38.41 -28.52 0.87
C PRO A 40 38.30 -28.59 2.40
N ASN A 41 37.89 -27.57 3.11
CA ASN A 41 37.88 -27.53 4.58
C ASN A 41 36.59 -26.96 5.14
N GLY A 42 35.44 -27.58 4.93
CA GLY A 42 34.21 -27.62 5.69
C GLY A 42 33.87 -26.52 6.74
N ILE A 43 34.22 -25.25 6.51
CA ILE A 43 33.82 -24.13 7.35
C ILE A 43 33.16 -23.11 6.42
N ASP A 44 31.82 -23.06 6.43
CA ASP A 44 31.05 -22.00 5.79
C ASP A 44 31.27 -20.69 6.55
N VAL A 45 32.27 -19.92 6.12
CA VAL A 45 32.43 -18.54 6.56
C VAL A 45 31.49 -17.70 5.70
N ILE A 46 30.33 -17.34 6.25
CA ILE A 46 29.45 -16.34 5.68
C ILE A 46 30.20 -15.00 5.73
N TYR A 47 30.91 -14.68 4.67
CA TYR A 47 31.38 -13.31 4.48
C TYR A 47 30.15 -12.44 4.17
N SER A 48 29.58 -11.87 5.21
CA SER A 48 28.81 -10.64 5.08
C SER A 48 29.78 -9.59 4.50
N THR A 49 29.73 -9.40 3.20
CA THR A 49 30.36 -8.24 2.58
C THR A 49 29.59 -7.01 3.05
N THR A 50 29.98 -6.47 4.20
CA THR A 50 29.73 -5.08 4.53
C THR A 50 30.39 -4.27 3.42
N ARG A 51 29.63 -3.85 2.41
CA ARG A 51 30.07 -2.82 1.49
C ARG A 51 30.56 -1.66 2.34
N ALA A 52 31.85 -1.34 2.24
CA ALA A 52 32.42 -0.17 2.87
C ALA A 52 31.55 1.03 2.50
N PHE A 53 31.12 1.76 3.51
CA PHE A 53 30.29 2.94 3.39
C PHE A 53 31.08 3.99 2.60
N ASP A 54 30.68 4.26 1.36
CA ASP A 54 31.13 5.42 0.62
C ASP A 54 30.26 6.60 1.05
N PRO A 55 30.78 7.56 1.84
CA PRO A 55 30.00 8.68 2.37
C PRO A 55 29.56 9.69 1.30
N CYS A 56 29.90 9.45 0.03
CA CYS A 56 29.58 10.34 -1.10
C CYS A 56 28.38 9.88 -1.95
N ILE A 57 27.73 8.75 -1.66
CA ILE A 57 26.54 8.37 -2.41
C ILE A 57 25.35 9.15 -1.82
N ALA A 58 24.91 10.18 -2.54
CA ALA A 58 23.69 10.89 -2.20
C ALA A 58 22.50 9.90 -2.17
N MET A 59 21.69 9.97 -1.11
CA MET A 59 20.47 9.16 -1.02
C MET A 59 19.51 9.57 -2.13
N ARG A 60 18.90 8.58 -2.78
CA ARG A 60 17.93 8.80 -3.84
C ARG A 60 16.62 9.30 -3.23
N ARG A 61 16.15 10.44 -3.72
CA ARG A 61 14.90 11.07 -3.26
C ARG A 61 13.71 10.37 -3.88
N ILE A 62 12.82 9.86 -3.07
CA ILE A 62 11.66 9.08 -3.53
C ILE A 62 10.36 9.49 -2.85
N LEU A 63 9.23 9.29 -3.55
CA LEU A 63 7.91 9.25 -2.93
C LEU A 63 7.57 7.82 -2.53
N LEU A 64 6.70 7.67 -1.54
CA LEU A 64 6.07 6.41 -1.20
C LEU A 64 4.58 6.48 -1.53
N SER A 65 4.09 5.58 -2.40
CA SER A 65 2.66 5.41 -2.65
C SER A 65 1.98 4.98 -1.36
N TRP A 66 1.08 5.83 -0.87
CA TRP A 66 0.49 5.73 0.46
C TRP A 66 -1.01 5.45 0.38
N SER A 67 -1.37 4.23 0.71
CA SER A 67 -2.76 3.77 0.78
C SER A 67 -3.37 3.86 2.18
N SER A 68 -2.61 4.32 3.18
CA SER A 68 -2.93 4.27 4.61
C SER A 68 -2.89 2.88 5.25
N GLY A 69 -2.73 1.84 4.44
CA GLY A 69 -2.75 0.44 4.85
C GLY A 69 -1.39 -0.09 5.32
N LYS A 70 -1.42 -1.32 5.83
CA LYS A 70 -0.26 -1.99 6.44
C LYS A 70 0.96 -2.13 5.51
N ASP A 71 0.75 -2.41 4.20
CA ASP A 71 1.85 -2.66 3.29
C ASP A 71 2.59 -1.37 2.94
N SER A 72 1.87 -0.26 2.67
CA SER A 72 2.48 1.05 2.50
C SER A 72 3.19 1.52 3.77
N ALA A 73 2.58 1.32 4.95
CA ALA A 73 3.18 1.68 6.23
C ALA A 73 4.44 0.84 6.53
N TRP A 74 4.39 -0.45 6.26
CA TRP A 74 5.56 -1.32 6.44
C TRP A 74 6.67 -1.01 5.43
N SER A 75 6.32 -0.64 4.21
CA SER A 75 7.27 -0.15 3.21
C SER A 75 8.05 1.07 3.72
N LEU A 76 7.37 2.01 4.39
CA LEU A 76 8.02 3.16 5.02
C LEU A 76 9.05 2.72 6.07
N HIS A 77 8.68 1.76 6.94
CA HIS A 77 9.58 1.22 7.94
C HIS A 77 10.83 0.58 7.32
N VAL A 78 10.65 -0.27 6.32
CA VAL A 78 11.75 -0.97 5.61
C VAL A 78 12.64 0.02 4.86
N LEU A 79 12.06 0.98 4.15
CA LEU A 79 12.82 1.97 3.38
C LEU A 79 13.64 2.90 4.27
N ARG A 80 13.14 3.28 5.45
CA ARG A 80 13.90 4.06 6.43
C ARG A 80 15.13 3.35 6.99
N GLN A 81 15.12 2.03 7.00
CA GLN A 81 16.28 1.23 7.37
C GLN A 81 17.30 1.10 6.24
N ARG A 82 16.88 1.32 4.99
CA ARG A 82 17.75 1.31 3.81
C ARG A 82 18.31 2.71 3.59
N ARG A 83 19.57 2.90 3.86
CA ARG A 83 20.27 4.20 3.74
C ARG A 83 20.46 4.69 2.29
N GLU A 84 19.94 3.99 1.32
CA GLU A 84 19.99 4.36 -0.11
C GLU A 84 18.88 5.30 -0.54
N TYR A 85 17.81 5.47 0.30
CA TYR A 85 16.63 6.26 -0.03
C TYR A 85 16.36 7.36 1.01
N GLU A 86 16.01 8.53 0.52
CA GLU A 86 15.37 9.62 1.25
C GLU A 86 13.89 9.65 0.85
N ILE A 87 12.99 9.30 1.75
CA ILE A 87 11.56 9.41 1.51
C ILE A 87 11.17 10.86 1.74
N VAL A 88 10.78 11.57 0.66
CA VAL A 88 10.48 13.00 0.70
C VAL A 88 8.99 13.33 0.76
N GLY A 89 8.12 12.32 0.66
CA GLY A 89 6.67 12.52 0.77
C GLY A 89 5.87 11.22 0.60
N LEU A 90 4.62 11.29 1.01
CA LEU A 90 3.62 10.24 0.89
C LEU A 90 2.64 10.61 -0.23
N LEU A 91 2.64 9.82 -1.32
CA LEU A 91 1.76 10.03 -2.47
C LEU A 91 0.46 9.26 -2.28
N THR A 92 -0.66 9.94 -2.20
CA THR A 92 -1.98 9.33 -2.05
C THR A 92 -2.99 9.88 -3.04
N THR A 93 -3.92 9.05 -3.48
CA THR A 93 -5.08 9.43 -4.29
C THR A 93 -6.33 9.40 -3.41
N TYR A 94 -7.21 10.38 -3.56
CA TYR A 94 -8.46 10.41 -2.82
C TYR A 94 -9.62 10.83 -3.73
N ASN A 95 -10.80 10.33 -3.40
CA ASN A 95 -12.04 10.75 -4.03
C ASN A 95 -12.42 12.14 -3.50
N GLU A 96 -12.37 13.16 -4.35
CA GLU A 96 -12.62 14.55 -3.97
C GLU A 96 -14.06 14.76 -3.44
N ALA A 97 -15.04 14.09 -4.04
CA ALA A 97 -16.44 14.24 -3.63
C ALA A 97 -16.77 13.57 -2.28
N ALA A 98 -16.06 12.49 -1.95
CA ALA A 98 -16.26 11.73 -0.71
C ALA A 98 -15.27 12.11 0.40
N ASP A 99 -14.19 12.84 0.08
CA ASP A 99 -13.06 13.17 0.96
C ASP A 99 -12.47 11.92 1.63
N ARG A 100 -12.28 10.86 0.82
CA ARG A 100 -11.79 9.54 1.27
C ARG A 100 -10.74 9.00 0.31
N VAL A 101 -9.75 8.29 0.87
CA VAL A 101 -8.78 7.53 0.06
C VAL A 101 -9.51 6.49 -0.78
N ALA A 102 -9.13 6.43 -2.06
CA ALA A 102 -9.68 5.45 -2.99
C ALA A 102 -9.47 4.02 -2.46
N MET A 103 -10.44 3.13 -2.70
CA MET A 103 -10.46 1.71 -2.29
C MET A 103 -10.50 1.46 -0.78
N HIS A 104 -9.69 2.11 0.01
CA HIS A 104 -9.62 1.92 1.47
C HIS A 104 -10.75 2.63 2.21
N ALA A 105 -11.43 3.56 1.56
CA ALA A 105 -12.49 4.42 2.10
C ALA A 105 -12.14 5.17 3.40
N VAL A 106 -10.85 5.28 3.71
CA VAL A 106 -10.33 5.98 4.87
C VAL A 106 -10.54 7.48 4.70
N ARG A 107 -10.99 8.16 5.75
CA ARG A 107 -11.16 9.63 5.78
C ARG A 107 -9.82 10.32 5.52
N ARG A 108 -9.84 11.38 4.71
CA ARG A 108 -8.63 12.17 4.41
C ARG A 108 -7.95 12.69 5.66
N GLU A 109 -8.71 13.17 6.64
CA GLU A 109 -8.18 13.61 7.94
C GLU A 109 -7.30 12.56 8.62
N LEU A 110 -7.67 11.27 8.56
CA LEU A 110 -6.87 10.20 9.15
C LEU A 110 -5.55 9.98 8.40
N VAL A 111 -5.55 10.15 7.09
CA VAL A 111 -4.33 10.07 6.27
C VAL A 111 -3.40 11.28 6.55
N GLU A 112 -3.96 12.46 6.73
CA GLU A 112 -3.21 13.66 7.14
C GLU A 112 -2.57 13.47 8.52
N ARG A 113 -3.28 12.84 9.47
CA ARG A 113 -2.73 12.46 10.78
C ARG A 113 -1.60 11.43 10.64
N GLN A 114 -1.73 10.44 9.74
CA GLN A 114 -0.65 9.49 9.44
C GLN A 114 0.58 10.20 8.87
N ALA A 115 0.41 11.08 7.90
CA ALA A 115 1.50 11.84 7.29
C ALA A 115 2.24 12.68 8.34
N SER A 116 1.49 13.37 9.22
CA SER A 116 2.05 14.11 10.35
C SER A 116 2.80 13.20 11.32
N ALA A 117 2.22 12.07 11.73
CA ALA A 117 2.87 11.11 12.62
C ALA A 117 4.09 10.44 11.97
N ALA A 118 4.09 10.28 10.66
CA ALA A 118 5.24 9.82 9.90
C ALA A 118 6.32 10.92 9.71
N GLY A 119 6.00 12.20 9.99
CA GLY A 119 6.91 13.32 9.76
C GLY A 119 7.20 13.58 8.29
N LEU A 120 6.24 13.29 7.40
CA LEU A 120 6.39 13.42 5.95
C LEU A 120 5.25 14.26 5.36
N PRO A 121 5.53 15.10 4.34
CA PRO A 121 4.48 15.82 3.65
C PRO A 121 3.59 14.87 2.83
N LEU A 122 2.30 15.21 2.75
CA LEU A 122 1.36 14.50 1.91
C LEU A 122 1.38 15.10 0.49
N TRP A 123 1.57 14.22 -0.49
CA TRP A 123 1.39 14.51 -1.91
C TRP A 123 0.04 13.95 -2.33
N ASP A 124 -0.99 14.73 -2.17
CA ASP A 124 -2.35 14.34 -2.46
C ASP A 124 -2.72 14.59 -3.93
N VAL A 125 -3.43 13.64 -4.51
CA VAL A 125 -3.96 13.69 -5.87
C VAL A 125 -5.48 13.53 -5.80
N PRO A 126 -6.24 14.62 -5.97
CA PRO A 126 -7.69 14.55 -6.00
C PRO A 126 -8.17 13.85 -7.27
N LEU A 127 -9.05 12.87 -7.10
CA LEU A 127 -9.71 12.16 -8.18
C LEU A 127 -11.17 12.63 -8.27
N PRO A 128 -11.64 13.06 -9.45
CA PRO A 128 -13.05 13.39 -9.64
C PRO A 128 -13.92 12.14 -9.46
N TRP A 129 -15.20 12.31 -9.22
CA TRP A 129 -16.14 11.21 -9.13
C TRP A 129 -17.31 11.40 -10.11
N PRO A 130 -17.55 10.45 -11.03
CA PRO A 130 -16.71 9.27 -11.35
C PRO A 130 -15.38 9.65 -11.98
N CYS A 131 -14.33 8.81 -11.83
CA CYS A 131 -13.04 8.97 -12.46
C CYS A 131 -12.83 7.88 -13.50
N SER A 132 -12.65 8.24 -14.77
CA SER A 132 -12.31 7.26 -15.81
C SER A 132 -10.83 6.86 -15.72
N ASN A 133 -10.48 5.74 -16.36
CA ASN A 133 -9.08 5.31 -16.42
C ASN A 133 -8.19 6.37 -17.10
N GLU A 134 -8.68 7.01 -18.16
CA GLU A 134 -7.96 8.06 -18.88
C GLU A 134 -7.71 9.29 -17.99
N GLN A 135 -8.70 9.67 -17.19
CA GLN A 135 -8.56 10.77 -16.22
C GLN A 135 -7.55 10.43 -15.13
N TYR A 136 -7.63 9.19 -14.59
CA TYR A 136 -6.67 8.71 -13.62
C TYR A 136 -5.23 8.72 -14.17
N GLU A 137 -5.03 8.19 -15.38
CA GLU A 137 -3.72 8.14 -16.03
C GLU A 137 -3.16 9.54 -16.29
N LEU A 138 -4.01 10.50 -16.69
CA LEU A 138 -3.61 11.89 -16.89
C LEU A 138 -3.12 12.53 -15.58
N LEU A 139 -3.91 12.41 -14.51
CA LEU A 139 -3.57 12.96 -13.18
C LEU A 139 -2.28 12.36 -12.63
N MET A 140 -2.08 11.06 -12.84
CA MET A 140 -0.84 10.39 -12.43
C MET A 140 0.36 10.82 -13.28
N ALA A 141 0.20 11.04 -14.59
CA ALA A 141 1.26 11.57 -15.45
C ALA A 141 1.67 13.00 -15.06
N GLU A 142 0.71 13.86 -14.75
CA GLU A 142 0.96 15.21 -14.21
C GLU A 142 1.71 15.14 -12.86
N THR A 143 1.31 14.19 -12.01
CA THR A 143 1.97 13.96 -10.72
C THR A 143 3.41 13.49 -10.91
N CYS A 144 3.67 12.58 -11.84
CA CYS A 144 5.02 12.15 -12.18
C CYS A 144 5.87 13.33 -12.71
N THR A 145 5.30 14.17 -13.57
CA THR A 145 5.99 15.36 -14.08
C THR A 145 6.36 16.32 -12.94
N ARG A 146 5.44 16.56 -12.01
CA ARG A 146 5.68 17.37 -10.82
C ARG A 146 6.77 16.76 -9.92
N ALA A 147 6.78 15.43 -9.78
CA ALA A 147 7.78 14.73 -8.99
C ALA A 147 9.19 14.89 -9.57
N VAL A 148 9.34 14.68 -10.88
CA VAL A 148 10.62 14.90 -11.58
C VAL A 148 11.10 16.34 -11.45
N ALA A 149 10.21 17.33 -11.58
CA ALA A 149 10.53 18.74 -11.41
C ALA A 149 10.96 19.10 -9.97
N ALA A 150 10.65 18.25 -8.99
CA ALA A 150 11.06 18.36 -7.59
C ALA A 150 12.29 17.51 -7.24
N ASP A 151 13.07 17.08 -8.24
CA ASP A 151 14.25 16.20 -8.11
C ASP A 151 13.93 14.88 -7.39
N ILE A 152 12.76 14.30 -7.64
CA ILE A 152 12.39 12.97 -7.17
C ILE A 152 12.77 11.97 -8.25
N GLU A 153 13.41 10.87 -7.83
CA GLU A 153 13.99 9.86 -8.71
C GLU A 153 13.15 8.57 -8.80
N GLY A 154 12.18 8.39 -7.91
CA GLY A 154 11.35 7.18 -7.91
C GLY A 154 10.12 7.25 -7.04
N ILE A 155 9.27 6.26 -7.21
CA ILE A 155 8.09 6.02 -6.37
C ILE A 155 8.16 4.59 -5.86
N ALA A 156 8.07 4.43 -4.53
CA ALA A 156 7.98 3.12 -3.90
C ALA A 156 6.53 2.68 -3.76
N PHE A 157 6.27 1.38 -3.93
CA PHE A 157 4.96 0.74 -3.84
C PHE A 157 5.01 -0.43 -2.86
N GLY A 158 3.94 -0.62 -2.11
CA GLY A 158 3.81 -1.69 -1.13
C GLY A 158 3.37 -3.04 -1.70
N ASP A 159 3.37 -3.21 -3.01
CA ASP A 159 2.94 -4.44 -3.69
C ASP A 159 3.85 -5.64 -3.30
N LEU A 160 3.25 -6.83 -3.07
CA LEU A 160 3.94 -7.99 -2.48
C LEU A 160 4.31 -9.06 -3.51
N PHE A 161 3.37 -9.49 -4.36
CA PHE A 161 3.61 -10.60 -5.30
C PHE A 161 2.72 -10.59 -6.57
N LEU A 162 1.80 -9.63 -6.74
CA LEU A 162 0.95 -9.59 -7.93
C LEU A 162 1.71 -9.05 -9.13
N GLU A 163 2.16 -9.95 -10.01
CA GLU A 163 2.99 -9.63 -11.18
C GLU A 163 2.29 -8.71 -12.19
N ASP A 164 0.98 -8.81 -12.34
CA ASP A 164 0.17 -7.94 -13.20
C ASP A 164 0.15 -6.50 -12.68
N VAL A 165 -0.01 -6.33 -11.37
CA VAL A 165 0.04 -5.02 -10.69
C VAL A 165 1.42 -4.39 -10.85
N ARG A 166 2.47 -5.15 -10.58
CA ARG A 166 3.86 -4.70 -10.75
C ARG A 166 4.14 -4.28 -12.20
N THR A 167 3.77 -5.12 -13.16
CA THR A 167 3.93 -4.82 -14.59
C THR A 167 3.19 -3.55 -14.98
N TYR A 168 1.98 -3.33 -14.43
CA TYR A 168 1.23 -2.10 -14.64
C TYR A 168 1.99 -0.89 -14.09
N ARG A 169 2.51 -0.95 -12.84
CA ARG A 169 3.32 0.14 -12.25
C ARG A 169 4.56 0.45 -13.10
N GLU A 170 5.31 -0.58 -13.47
CA GLU A 170 6.50 -0.45 -14.33
C GLU A 170 6.16 0.17 -15.70
N LYS A 171 5.03 -0.21 -16.29
CA LYS A 171 4.54 0.36 -17.55
C LYS A 171 4.17 1.84 -17.40
N GLN A 172 3.44 2.19 -16.35
CA GLN A 172 3.01 3.57 -16.10
C GLN A 172 4.19 4.51 -15.82
N MET A 173 5.25 4.02 -15.21
CA MET A 173 6.44 4.81 -14.91
C MET A 173 7.47 4.82 -16.04
N ARG A 174 7.27 4.00 -17.08
CA ARG A 174 8.16 3.99 -18.24
C ARG A 174 8.16 5.36 -18.92
N ASN A 175 9.34 5.88 -19.18
CA ASN A 175 9.56 7.20 -19.81
C ASN A 175 9.17 8.42 -18.95
N THR A 176 8.80 8.25 -17.69
CA THR A 176 8.57 9.39 -16.79
C THR A 176 9.84 9.97 -16.19
N GLY A 177 10.94 9.23 -16.20
CA GLY A 177 12.18 9.55 -15.48
C GLY A 177 12.20 9.01 -14.05
N LEU A 178 11.08 8.48 -13.54
CA LEU A 178 10.97 7.91 -12.19
C LEU A 178 11.16 6.39 -12.21
N GLN A 179 11.80 5.86 -11.17
CA GLN A 179 11.95 4.41 -11.01
C GLN A 179 10.91 3.85 -10.05
N PRO A 180 10.20 2.76 -10.41
CA PRO A 180 9.35 2.02 -9.47
C PRO A 180 10.23 1.21 -8.51
N ILE A 181 9.89 1.22 -7.22
CA ILE A 181 10.62 0.53 -6.16
C ILE A 181 9.63 -0.32 -5.38
N PHE A 182 9.96 -1.61 -5.20
CA PHE A 182 9.08 -2.57 -4.52
C PHE A 182 9.80 -3.14 -3.28
N PRO A 183 9.76 -2.46 -2.12
CA PRO A 183 10.57 -2.82 -0.96
C PRO A 183 10.19 -4.15 -0.32
N LEU A 184 8.95 -4.61 -0.51
CA LEU A 184 8.39 -5.82 0.09
C LEU A 184 8.24 -6.98 -0.88
N TRP A 185 8.63 -6.80 -2.15
CA TRP A 185 8.39 -7.78 -3.20
C TRP A 185 8.97 -9.16 -2.91
N GLY A 186 8.15 -10.19 -3.12
CA GLY A 186 8.53 -11.58 -2.98
C GLY A 186 8.67 -12.08 -1.54
N GLN A 187 8.32 -11.28 -0.54
CA GLN A 187 8.33 -11.74 0.86
C GLN A 187 7.15 -12.69 1.12
N PRO A 188 7.35 -13.81 1.85
CA PRO A 188 6.26 -14.69 2.25
C PRO A 188 5.24 -13.95 3.12
N THR A 189 4.01 -13.81 2.65
CA THR A 189 2.99 -12.93 3.27
C THR A 189 2.63 -13.34 4.69
N ARG A 190 2.63 -14.64 5.02
CA ARG A 190 2.38 -15.12 6.38
C ARG A 190 3.48 -14.69 7.37
N ASP A 191 4.74 -14.75 6.95
CA ASP A 191 5.86 -14.33 7.79
C ASP A 191 5.92 -12.82 7.90
N LEU A 192 5.62 -12.12 6.80
CA LEU A 192 5.54 -10.67 6.76
C LEU A 192 4.43 -10.15 7.69
N ALA A 193 3.22 -10.72 7.66
CA ALA A 193 2.12 -10.34 8.53
C ALA A 193 2.47 -10.53 10.02
N LYS A 194 3.08 -11.66 10.38
CA LYS A 194 3.56 -11.90 11.75
C LYS A 194 4.65 -10.91 12.17
N LEU A 195 5.59 -10.61 11.27
CA LEU A 195 6.65 -9.64 11.53
C LEU A 195 6.10 -8.23 11.78
N MET A 196 5.13 -7.79 10.98
CA MET A 196 4.43 -6.52 11.17
C MET A 196 3.82 -6.43 12.57
N ILE A 197 3.05 -7.45 12.98
CA ILE A 197 2.38 -7.52 14.28
C ILE A 197 3.41 -7.55 15.42
N ALA A 198 4.40 -8.44 15.33
CA ALA A 198 5.45 -8.60 16.34
C ALA A 198 6.31 -7.33 16.53
N SER A 199 6.43 -6.51 15.49
CA SER A 199 7.13 -5.22 15.55
C SER A 199 6.28 -4.08 16.12
N GLY A 200 5.08 -4.36 16.62
CA GLY A 200 4.20 -3.39 17.23
C GLY A 200 3.36 -2.57 16.25
N MET A 201 3.27 -2.98 14.98
CA MET A 201 2.32 -2.37 14.06
C MET A 201 0.90 -2.75 14.46
N ARG A 202 0.02 -1.75 14.52
CA ARG A 202 -1.40 -1.90 14.83
C ARG A 202 -2.23 -1.32 13.70
N ALA A 203 -3.19 -2.10 13.22
CA ALA A 203 -4.06 -1.70 12.14
C ALA A 203 -5.47 -2.27 12.31
N LYS A 204 -6.46 -1.62 11.71
CA LYS A 204 -7.84 -2.12 11.62
C LYS A 204 -8.21 -2.40 10.18
N LEU A 205 -9.00 -3.46 9.95
CA LEU A 205 -9.55 -3.73 8.64
C LEU A 205 -10.63 -2.71 8.33
N THR A 206 -10.47 -1.99 7.22
CA THR A 206 -11.40 -0.94 6.78
C THR A 206 -12.34 -1.38 5.69
N CYS A 207 -11.96 -2.40 4.93
CA CYS A 207 -12.74 -2.95 3.84
C CYS A 207 -12.54 -4.45 3.77
N VAL A 208 -13.60 -5.19 3.50
CA VAL A 208 -13.60 -6.65 3.32
C VAL A 208 -14.39 -6.99 2.06
N ASP A 209 -13.82 -7.82 1.19
CA ASP A 209 -14.50 -8.44 0.05
C ASP A 209 -15.28 -9.67 0.54
N THR A 210 -16.61 -9.60 0.55
CA THR A 210 -17.46 -10.67 1.10
C THR A 210 -17.52 -11.92 0.22
N GLU A 211 -17.03 -11.87 -1.00
CA GLU A 211 -16.83 -13.06 -1.82
C GLU A 211 -15.63 -13.90 -1.37
N LYS A 212 -14.71 -13.32 -0.59
CA LYS A 212 -13.46 -13.95 -0.15
C LYS A 212 -13.36 -14.11 1.37
N LEU A 213 -13.96 -13.19 2.13
CA LEU A 213 -13.83 -13.14 3.58
C LEU A 213 -15.14 -12.67 4.22
N ASP A 214 -15.56 -13.29 5.33
CA ASP A 214 -16.80 -12.95 6.00
C ASP A 214 -16.86 -11.46 6.45
N ALA A 215 -18.03 -10.84 6.30
CA ALA A 215 -18.28 -9.43 6.64
C ALA A 215 -17.85 -9.05 8.08
N SER A 216 -17.92 -10.00 9.02
CA SER A 216 -17.56 -9.78 10.44
C SER A 216 -16.07 -9.46 10.66
N PHE A 217 -15.24 -9.62 9.63
CA PHE A 217 -13.84 -9.19 9.68
C PHE A 217 -13.67 -7.68 9.53
N ALA A 218 -14.64 -6.96 8.99
CA ALA A 218 -14.59 -5.50 8.89
C ALA A 218 -14.52 -4.86 10.29
N GLY A 219 -13.61 -3.91 10.47
CA GLY A 219 -13.36 -3.25 11.75
C GLY A 219 -12.49 -4.02 12.75
N ARG A 220 -12.15 -5.30 12.47
CA ARG A 220 -11.29 -6.08 13.35
C ARG A 220 -9.86 -5.54 13.38
N GLU A 221 -9.16 -5.85 14.47
CA GLU A 221 -7.74 -5.59 14.62
C GLU A 221 -6.93 -6.55 13.73
N PHE A 222 -5.88 -6.05 13.09
CA PHE A 222 -4.89 -6.86 12.39
C PHE A 222 -3.89 -7.39 13.41
N ASP A 223 -4.22 -8.52 14.00
CA ASP A 223 -3.48 -9.18 15.09
C ASP A 223 -3.34 -10.70 14.85
N GLU A 224 -2.69 -11.39 15.79
CA GLU A 224 -2.51 -12.85 15.72
C GLU A 224 -3.86 -13.61 15.74
N ASN A 225 -4.88 -13.08 16.42
CA ASN A 225 -6.21 -13.69 16.47
C ASN A 225 -6.89 -13.59 15.11
N LEU A 226 -6.73 -12.46 14.42
CA LEU A 226 -7.21 -12.31 13.04
C LEU A 226 -6.50 -13.31 12.14
N LEU A 227 -5.15 -13.39 12.18
CA LEU A 227 -4.39 -14.33 11.34
C LEU A 227 -4.78 -15.79 11.58
N ALA A 228 -5.08 -16.15 12.83
CA ALA A 228 -5.54 -17.49 13.19
C ALA A 228 -6.98 -17.79 12.73
N ALA A 229 -7.80 -16.76 12.55
CA ALA A 229 -9.20 -16.86 12.14
C ALA A 229 -9.39 -16.79 10.62
N LEU A 230 -8.35 -16.43 9.83
CA LEU A 230 -8.46 -16.37 8.38
C LEU A 230 -8.75 -17.75 7.80
N PRO A 231 -9.73 -17.87 6.89
CA PRO A 231 -10.00 -19.12 6.17
C PRO A 231 -8.81 -19.55 5.31
N ASP A 232 -8.74 -20.85 5.03
CA ASP A 232 -7.76 -21.38 4.08
C ASP A 232 -7.92 -20.71 2.71
N GLY A 233 -6.78 -20.32 2.12
CA GLY A 233 -6.72 -19.66 0.80
C GLY A 233 -6.80 -18.14 0.83
N VAL A 234 -7.20 -17.52 1.96
CA VAL A 234 -7.11 -16.07 2.16
C VAL A 234 -5.65 -15.68 2.42
N ASP A 235 -5.16 -14.69 1.69
CA ASP A 235 -3.80 -14.20 1.90
C ASP A 235 -3.68 -13.45 3.24
N PRO A 236 -2.71 -13.77 4.10
CA PRO A 236 -2.54 -13.12 5.40
C PRO A 236 -2.30 -11.61 5.34
N CYS A 237 -1.82 -11.11 4.19
CA CYS A 237 -1.70 -9.69 3.92
C CYS A 237 -2.87 -9.11 3.13
N GLY A 238 -3.84 -9.92 2.68
CA GLY A 238 -4.97 -9.45 1.87
C GLY A 238 -4.57 -8.95 0.47
N GLU A 239 -3.43 -9.44 -0.06
CA GLU A 239 -2.85 -8.93 -1.32
C GLU A 239 -3.75 -9.16 -2.53
N LYS A 240 -4.57 -10.21 -2.51
CA LYS A 240 -5.54 -10.50 -3.58
C LYS A 240 -6.84 -9.69 -3.45
N GLY A 241 -6.86 -8.66 -2.62
CA GLY A 241 -8.00 -7.79 -2.39
C GLY A 241 -9.05 -8.37 -1.43
N GLU A 242 -8.66 -9.31 -0.57
CA GLU A 242 -9.57 -9.91 0.42
C GLU A 242 -9.99 -8.88 1.47
N PHE A 243 -9.06 -8.01 1.85
CA PHE A 243 -9.31 -6.91 2.79
C PHE A 243 -8.30 -5.77 2.62
N HIS A 244 -8.72 -4.59 3.08
CA HIS A 244 -7.85 -3.43 3.25
C HIS A 244 -7.79 -3.00 4.70
N SER A 245 -6.74 -2.26 5.07
CA SER A 245 -6.49 -1.88 6.46
C SER A 245 -6.10 -0.41 6.58
N PHE A 246 -6.21 0.12 7.81
CA PHE A 246 -5.69 1.41 8.22
C PHE A 246 -4.73 1.22 9.39
N VAL A 247 -3.48 1.68 9.24
CA VAL A 247 -2.47 1.62 10.31
C VAL A 247 -2.61 2.84 11.21
N TYR A 248 -2.76 2.61 12.51
CA TYR A 248 -2.90 3.67 13.48
C TYR A 248 -1.75 3.75 14.49
N ALA A 249 -0.89 2.72 14.57
CA ALA A 249 0.34 2.74 15.37
C ALA A 249 1.40 1.81 14.77
N GLY A 250 2.65 2.03 15.11
CA GLY A 250 3.76 1.18 14.70
C GLY A 250 5.08 1.92 14.59
N PRO A 251 6.18 1.21 14.29
CA PRO A 251 7.53 1.78 14.29
C PRO A 251 7.78 2.84 13.22
N MET A 252 6.86 3.01 12.26
CA MET A 252 6.92 4.03 11.22
C MET A 252 6.26 5.35 11.61
N LEU A 253 5.50 5.37 12.70
CA LEU A 253 4.76 6.53 13.21
C LEU A 253 5.35 6.99 14.55
N SER A 254 5.50 8.28 14.74
CA SER A 254 6.03 8.87 15.99
C SER A 254 5.04 8.86 17.14
N VAL A 255 3.74 8.80 16.83
CA VAL A 255 2.63 8.76 17.78
C VAL A 255 1.52 7.85 17.27
N GLU A 256 0.76 7.26 18.19
CA GLU A 256 -0.47 6.53 17.87
C GLU A 256 -1.55 7.51 17.43
N ILE A 257 -2.34 7.11 16.43
CA ILE A 257 -3.47 7.87 15.90
C ILE A 257 -4.75 7.30 16.49
N PRO A 258 -5.37 7.96 17.46
CA PRO A 258 -6.58 7.47 18.09
C PRO A 258 -7.72 7.34 17.08
N VAL A 259 -8.28 6.13 16.95
CA VAL A 259 -9.42 5.85 16.07
C VAL A 259 -10.44 4.98 16.78
N SER A 260 -11.70 5.16 16.44
CA SER A 260 -12.80 4.29 16.82
C SER A 260 -13.49 3.72 15.59
N VAL A 261 -13.94 2.47 15.66
CA VAL A 261 -14.74 1.86 14.60
C VAL A 261 -16.15 2.44 14.70
N GLY A 262 -16.62 3.01 13.60
CA GLY A 262 -17.97 3.53 13.42
C GLY A 262 -18.90 2.52 12.75
N GLU A 263 -19.83 3.02 11.95
CA GLU A 263 -20.79 2.20 11.22
C GLU A 263 -20.12 1.42 10.09
N SER A 264 -20.63 0.22 9.83
CA SER A 264 -20.26 -0.56 8.66
C SER A 264 -21.25 -0.31 7.53
N VAL A 265 -20.75 -0.07 6.33
CA VAL A 265 -21.55 0.20 5.12
C VAL A 265 -21.26 -0.86 4.07
N VAL A 266 -22.31 -1.48 3.55
CA VAL A 266 -22.23 -2.44 2.44
C VAL A 266 -22.37 -1.70 1.12
N ARG A 267 -21.43 -1.94 0.20
CA ARG A 267 -21.49 -1.47 -1.20
C ARG A 267 -21.05 -2.59 -2.11
N ASP A 268 -21.96 -3.08 -2.92
CA ASP A 268 -21.77 -4.26 -3.75
C ASP A 268 -21.28 -5.45 -2.90
N GLN A 269 -20.17 -6.09 -3.27
CA GLN A 269 -19.57 -7.18 -2.51
C GLN A 269 -18.65 -6.72 -1.36
N PHE A 270 -18.51 -5.41 -1.11
CA PHE A 270 -17.61 -4.89 -0.10
C PHE A 270 -18.34 -4.41 1.15
N VAL A 271 -17.79 -4.73 2.31
CA VAL A 271 -18.17 -4.14 3.61
C VAL A 271 -17.09 -3.20 4.06
N PHE A 272 -17.45 -1.94 4.25
CA PHE A 272 -16.57 -0.89 4.73
C PHE A 272 -16.86 -0.59 6.18
N ALA A 273 -15.86 -0.71 7.08
CA ALA A 273 -15.93 -0.21 8.44
C ALA A 273 -15.41 1.23 8.46
N ASP A 274 -16.27 2.18 8.78
CA ASP A 274 -15.86 3.58 8.92
C ASP A 274 -14.95 3.72 10.15
N LEU A 275 -13.85 4.43 10.01
CA LEU A 275 -12.99 4.80 11.11
C LEU A 275 -13.16 6.29 11.41
N ASN A 276 -13.54 6.59 12.66
CA ASN A 276 -13.66 7.94 13.14
C ASN A 276 -12.39 8.36 13.88
N PRO A 277 -11.85 9.55 13.57
CA PRO A 277 -10.78 10.11 14.38
C PRO A 277 -11.27 10.35 15.81
N ALA A 278 -10.55 9.81 16.78
CA ALA A 278 -10.79 10.12 18.19
C ALA A 278 -9.94 11.30 18.67
N ALA A 279 -10.31 11.93 19.76
CA ALA A 279 -9.53 12.99 20.35
C ALA A 279 -8.17 12.44 20.81
N MET A 280 -7.08 13.16 20.49
CA MET A 280 -5.78 12.87 21.07
C MET A 280 -5.89 13.09 22.58
N SER A 281 -5.63 12.05 23.39
CA SER A 281 -5.50 12.25 24.82
C SER A 281 -4.35 13.22 25.06
N ALA A 282 -4.64 14.36 25.70
CA ALA A 282 -3.59 15.26 26.12
C ALA A 282 -2.63 14.47 27.01
N THR A 283 -1.38 14.36 26.59
CA THR A 283 -0.32 13.80 27.44
C THR A 283 -0.29 14.64 28.71
N PRO A 284 -0.43 14.07 29.91
CA PRO A 284 -0.29 14.87 31.12
C PRO A 284 1.11 15.48 31.12
N SER A 285 1.16 16.81 31.13
CA SER A 285 2.41 17.54 31.29
C SER A 285 3.04 17.06 32.60
N SER A 286 4.16 16.35 32.49
CA SER A 286 4.99 16.04 33.63
C SER A 286 5.47 17.35 34.25
N GLN A 287 4.90 17.68 35.41
CA GLN A 287 5.39 18.72 36.31
C GLN A 287 6.70 18.29 36.97
#